data_394f0028a89efdbc4288cc7bb41bc6b1
#
_entry.id   394f0028a89efdbc4288cc7bb41bc6b1
#
_cell.length_a   1.000
_cell.length_b   1.000
_cell.length_c   1.000
_cell.angle_alpha   90.00
_cell.angle_beta   90.00
_cell.angle_gamma   90.00
#
_symmetry.space_group_name_H-M   'P 1'
#
loop_
_entity.id
_entity.type
_entity.pdbx_description
1 polymer ?
#
loop_
_entity_poly.entity_id
_entity_poly.type
_entity_poly.pdbx_seq_one_letter_code
_entity_poly.pdbx_strand_id
1 'polypeptide(L)'
;GVSARWYFGGNMEFLGATMQQTVHAEQSAISHAWLRGETSLRAITVNYTPCGHCRQFMNELNSGLALRIHLPGREAHALEHYLPDAFGPKDLEIKTLLMDEQDHGYPVSGDVLTQAAIQAANRCHAPYSHSPSGVALELKDGTIFSGSYAENAAFNPTLPPLQGALNLLSL
;
A
#
# COMPACT_ATOMS: atom_id res chain seq x y z
N GLY A 1 8.81 4.70 -9.37
CA GLY A 1 8.71 5.76 -8.35
C GLY A 1 9.39 7.05 -8.77
N VAL A 2 9.19 8.10 -8.01
CA VAL A 2 9.84 9.41 -8.26
C VAL A 2 11.35 9.35 -8.02
N SER A 3 11.83 8.39 -7.21
CA SER A 3 13.25 8.10 -7.02
C SER A 3 13.93 7.43 -8.22
N ALA A 4 13.20 7.18 -9.30
CA ALA A 4 13.61 6.40 -10.47
C ALA A 4 13.91 4.91 -10.17
N ARG A 5 13.48 4.41 -9.01
CA ARG A 5 13.57 2.99 -8.65
C ARG A 5 12.38 2.21 -9.18
N TRP A 6 12.61 0.93 -9.44
CA TRP A 6 11.59 -0.03 -9.84
C TRP A 6 11.21 -0.91 -8.66
N TYR A 7 9.92 -1.17 -8.51
CA TYR A 7 9.39 -2.06 -7.48
C TYR A 7 8.48 -3.08 -8.14
N PHE A 8 8.65 -4.33 -7.76
CA PHE A 8 7.88 -5.44 -8.32
C PHE A 8 6.85 -5.93 -7.30
N GLY A 9 5.78 -6.47 -7.80
CA GLY A 9 4.75 -7.10 -6.99
C GLY A 9 4.10 -8.26 -7.73
N GLY A 10 3.55 -9.18 -6.97
CA GLY A 10 2.83 -10.33 -7.46
C GLY A 10 1.58 -10.59 -6.65
N ASN A 11 0.61 -11.29 -7.23
CA ASN A 11 -0.61 -11.70 -6.52
C ASN A 11 -0.25 -12.67 -5.39
N MET A 12 -0.77 -12.44 -4.20
CA MET A 12 -0.53 -13.29 -3.03
C MET A 12 -1.85 -13.74 -2.43
N GLU A 13 -2.09 -15.05 -2.48
CA GLU A 13 -3.27 -15.69 -1.94
C GLU A 13 -2.91 -16.52 -0.71
N PHE A 14 -3.85 -16.61 0.24
CA PHE A 14 -3.64 -17.33 1.49
C PHE A 14 -4.53 -18.57 1.52
N LEU A 15 -3.91 -19.75 1.58
CA LEU A 15 -4.64 -21.01 1.67
C LEU A 15 -5.50 -21.05 2.94
N GLY A 16 -6.78 -21.38 2.78
CA GLY A 16 -7.73 -21.46 3.89
C GLY A 16 -8.27 -20.11 4.38
N ALA A 17 -7.88 -19.00 3.75
CA ALA A 17 -8.40 -17.67 4.05
C ALA A 17 -9.45 -17.24 3.01
N THR A 18 -10.20 -16.19 3.33
CA THR A 18 -11.16 -15.61 2.40
C THR A 18 -10.46 -14.86 1.27
N MET A 19 -11.10 -14.75 0.12
CA MET A 19 -10.56 -14.02 -1.04
C MET A 19 -10.30 -12.54 -0.75
N GLN A 20 -11.01 -11.94 0.22
CA GLN A 20 -10.76 -10.56 0.64
C GLN A 20 -9.38 -10.36 1.28
N GLN A 21 -8.72 -11.42 1.70
CA GLN A 21 -7.37 -11.36 2.27
C GLN A 21 -6.27 -11.43 1.20
N THR A 22 -6.62 -11.67 -0.05
CA THR A 22 -5.69 -11.66 -1.18
C THR A 22 -5.03 -10.27 -1.31
N VAL A 23 -3.71 -10.26 -1.49
CA VAL A 23 -2.96 -9.08 -1.90
C VAL A 23 -2.85 -9.12 -3.42
N HIS A 24 -3.52 -8.19 -4.09
CA HIS A 24 -3.46 -8.10 -5.55
C HIS A 24 -2.08 -7.61 -6.02
N ALA A 25 -1.69 -7.96 -7.24
CA ALA A 25 -0.36 -7.64 -7.75
C ALA A 25 -0.05 -6.14 -7.71
N GLU A 26 -1.04 -5.31 -8.02
CA GLU A 26 -0.91 -3.85 -7.96
C GLU A 26 -0.70 -3.36 -6.52
N GLN A 27 -1.49 -3.88 -5.57
CA GLN A 27 -1.30 -3.58 -4.14
C GLN A 27 0.07 -4.04 -3.67
N SER A 28 0.51 -5.20 -4.11
CA SER A 28 1.83 -5.77 -3.79
C SER A 28 2.96 -4.84 -4.22
N ALA A 29 2.94 -4.37 -5.47
CA ALA A 29 3.97 -3.47 -5.99
C ALA A 29 3.96 -2.10 -5.28
N ILE A 30 2.78 -1.55 -5.03
CA ILE A 30 2.62 -0.26 -4.36
C ILE A 30 3.07 -0.36 -2.90
N SER A 31 2.65 -1.40 -2.18
CA SER A 31 3.06 -1.66 -0.80
C SER A 31 4.57 -1.84 -0.70
N HIS A 32 5.16 -2.58 -1.63
CA HIS A 32 6.62 -2.76 -1.71
C HIS A 32 7.32 -1.40 -1.84
N ALA A 33 6.89 -0.56 -2.76
CA ALA A 33 7.46 0.78 -2.95
C ALA A 33 7.33 1.63 -1.68
N TRP A 34 6.14 1.69 -1.10
CA TRP A 34 5.85 2.49 0.08
C TRP A 34 6.66 2.04 1.30
N LEU A 35 6.66 0.74 1.59
CA LEU A 35 7.37 0.19 2.75
C LEU A 35 8.90 0.27 2.60
N ARG A 36 9.41 0.43 1.38
CA ARG A 36 10.83 0.69 1.09
C ARG A 36 11.17 2.18 1.05
N GLY A 37 10.24 3.06 1.41
CA GLY A 37 10.48 4.49 1.57
C GLY A 37 10.23 5.34 0.33
N GLU A 38 9.59 4.80 -0.71
CA GLU A 38 9.16 5.62 -1.85
C GLU A 38 8.05 6.59 -1.41
N THR A 39 8.14 7.83 -1.87
CA THR A 39 7.23 8.91 -1.44
C THR A 39 6.18 9.27 -2.45
N SER A 40 6.29 8.83 -3.70
CA SER A 40 5.26 9.00 -4.72
C SER A 40 5.52 8.06 -5.91
N LEU A 41 4.48 7.74 -6.64
CA LEU A 41 4.55 6.91 -7.84
C LEU A 41 4.11 7.70 -9.07
N ARG A 42 4.87 7.58 -10.17
CA ARG A 42 4.53 8.17 -11.46
C ARG A 42 3.68 7.26 -12.31
N ALA A 43 4.01 5.97 -12.29
CA ALA A 43 3.40 4.99 -13.17
C ALA A 43 3.43 3.60 -12.57
N ILE A 44 2.49 2.78 -13.01
CA ILE A 44 2.46 1.34 -12.78
C ILE A 44 2.26 0.63 -14.11
N THR A 45 2.98 -0.48 -14.30
CA THR A 45 2.79 -1.38 -15.45
C THR A 45 2.20 -2.67 -14.95
N VAL A 46 1.10 -3.09 -15.53
CA VAL A 46 0.40 -4.32 -15.18
C VAL A 46 0.07 -5.11 -16.46
N ASN A 47 0.01 -6.42 -16.34
CA ASN A 47 -0.25 -7.29 -17.49
C ASN A 47 -1.73 -7.41 -17.86
N TYR A 48 -2.64 -7.10 -16.93
CA TYR A 48 -4.08 -7.07 -17.17
C TYR A 48 -4.69 -5.75 -16.68
N THR A 49 -5.83 -5.39 -17.24
CA THR A 49 -6.58 -4.22 -16.78
C THR A 49 -6.85 -4.32 -15.27
N PRO A 50 -6.50 -3.31 -14.47
CA PRO A 50 -6.71 -3.38 -13.03
C PRO A 50 -8.18 -3.55 -12.69
N CYS A 51 -8.48 -4.42 -11.73
CA CYS A 51 -9.84 -4.61 -11.23
C CYS A 51 -10.32 -3.40 -10.42
N GLY A 52 -11.62 -3.34 -10.13
CA GLY A 52 -12.19 -2.23 -9.35
C GLY A 52 -11.53 -2.02 -7.98
N HIS A 53 -11.20 -3.11 -7.30
CA HIS A 53 -10.47 -3.10 -6.03
C HIS A 53 -9.12 -2.38 -6.14
N CYS A 54 -8.32 -2.73 -7.16
CA CYS A 54 -7.02 -2.11 -7.39
C CYS A 54 -7.12 -0.65 -7.82
N ARG A 55 -8.10 -0.32 -8.66
CA ARG A 55 -8.35 1.08 -9.06
C ARG A 55 -8.66 1.94 -7.85
N GLN A 56 -9.51 1.45 -6.95
CA GLN A 56 -9.86 2.16 -5.73
C GLN A 56 -8.68 2.25 -4.75
N PHE A 57 -7.88 1.19 -4.65
CA PHE A 57 -6.65 1.22 -3.85
C PHE A 57 -5.67 2.29 -4.36
N MET A 58 -5.46 2.36 -5.66
CA MET A 58 -4.58 3.36 -6.28
C MET A 58 -5.09 4.78 -6.09
N ASN A 59 -6.40 4.98 -5.96
CA ASN A 59 -6.99 6.30 -5.74
C ASN A 59 -6.68 6.89 -4.36
N GLU A 60 -6.18 6.09 -3.42
CA GLU A 60 -5.74 6.56 -2.11
C GLU A 60 -4.34 7.20 -2.16
N LEU A 61 -3.56 6.95 -3.22
CA LEU A 61 -2.20 7.44 -3.35
C LEU A 61 -2.14 8.97 -3.48
N ASN A 62 -1.03 9.55 -3.04
CA ASN A 62 -0.78 10.99 -3.22
C ASN A 62 -0.60 11.40 -4.69
N SER A 63 -0.27 10.48 -5.59
CA SER A 63 -0.35 10.69 -7.04
C SER A 63 -1.80 10.69 -7.54
N GLY A 64 -2.71 10.02 -6.82
CA GLY A 64 -4.15 10.01 -7.08
C GLY A 64 -4.50 9.61 -8.51
N LEU A 65 -5.49 10.29 -9.06
CA LEU A 65 -6.02 10.05 -10.41
C LEU A 65 -5.02 10.32 -11.54
N ALA A 66 -3.90 10.98 -11.26
CA ALA A 66 -2.85 11.26 -12.23
C ALA A 66 -1.86 10.09 -12.44
N LEU A 67 -1.93 9.04 -11.62
CA LEU A 67 -1.07 7.87 -11.77
C LEU A 67 -1.24 7.25 -13.17
N ARG A 68 -0.12 7.08 -13.89
CA ARG A 68 -0.13 6.52 -15.25
C ARG A 68 -0.17 5.00 -15.18
N ILE A 69 -1.09 4.39 -15.92
CA ILE A 69 -1.25 2.94 -16.01
C ILE A 69 -0.85 2.47 -17.40
N HIS A 70 0.14 1.59 -17.45
CA HIS A 70 0.65 0.99 -18.69
C HIS A 70 0.15 -0.45 -18.79
N LEU A 71 -0.47 -0.77 -19.91
CA LEU A 71 -0.95 -2.10 -20.25
C LEU A 71 -0.31 -2.58 -21.56
N PRO A 72 -0.02 -3.88 -21.71
CA PRO A 72 0.57 -4.40 -22.94
C PRO A 72 -0.31 -4.08 -24.16
N GLY A 73 0.32 -3.57 -25.22
CA GLY A 73 -0.36 -3.29 -26.50
C GLY A 73 -1.37 -2.14 -26.46
N ARG A 74 -1.37 -1.34 -25.40
CA ARG A 74 -2.28 -0.20 -25.26
C ARG A 74 -1.51 1.09 -24.98
N GLU A 75 -2.10 2.21 -25.36
CA GLU A 75 -1.62 3.51 -24.94
C GLU A 75 -1.79 3.68 -23.44
N ALA A 76 -0.82 4.32 -22.78
CA ALA A 76 -0.88 4.59 -21.35
C ALA A 76 -1.93 5.66 -21.03
N HIS A 77 -2.73 5.43 -20.01
CA HIS A 77 -3.73 6.38 -19.51
C HIS A 77 -3.55 6.63 -18.02
N ALA A 78 -4.00 7.80 -17.56
CA ALA A 78 -4.08 8.08 -16.12
C ALA A 78 -5.16 7.22 -15.45
N LEU A 79 -5.05 7.04 -14.13
CA LEU A 79 -6.07 6.31 -13.35
C LEU A 79 -7.47 6.89 -13.56
N GLU A 80 -7.59 8.21 -13.74
CA GLU A 80 -8.86 8.88 -14.03
C GLU A 80 -9.63 8.26 -15.21
N HIS A 81 -8.91 7.78 -16.22
CA HIS A 81 -9.52 7.09 -17.36
C HIS A 81 -10.20 5.77 -16.95
N TYR A 82 -9.62 5.05 -15.97
CA TYR A 82 -10.11 3.76 -15.50
C TYR A 82 -11.06 3.87 -14.30
N LEU A 83 -11.08 5.03 -13.63
CA LEU A 83 -11.91 5.30 -12.47
C LEU A 83 -12.56 6.69 -12.61
N PRO A 84 -13.48 6.86 -13.59
CA PRO A 84 -14.18 8.11 -13.77
C PRO A 84 -15.13 8.40 -12.61
N ASP A 85 -15.36 9.67 -12.30
CA ASP A 85 -16.25 10.09 -11.21
C ASP A 85 -15.93 9.38 -9.89
N ALA A 86 -14.64 9.35 -9.53
CA ALA A 86 -14.12 8.51 -8.47
C ALA A 86 -14.50 9.02 -7.08
N PHE A 87 -14.99 8.11 -6.23
CA PHE A 87 -15.04 8.31 -4.79
C PHE A 87 -13.65 8.13 -4.19
N GLY A 88 -13.25 9.04 -3.31
CA GLY A 88 -11.94 8.96 -2.69
C GLY A 88 -11.78 9.83 -1.45
N PRO A 89 -10.55 10.00 -0.96
CA PRO A 89 -10.27 10.74 0.28
C PRO A 89 -10.85 12.14 0.32
N LYS A 90 -10.91 12.83 -0.81
CA LYS A 90 -11.48 14.20 -0.90
C LYS A 90 -12.94 14.25 -0.46
N ASP A 91 -13.73 13.22 -0.77
CA ASP A 91 -15.14 13.15 -0.42
C ASP A 91 -15.37 13.03 1.09
N LEU A 92 -14.35 12.55 1.81
CA LEU A 92 -14.34 12.43 3.26
C LEU A 92 -13.47 13.51 3.93
N GLU A 93 -13.10 14.55 3.18
CA GLU A 93 -12.31 15.69 3.67
C GLU A 93 -10.93 15.29 4.22
N ILE A 94 -10.37 14.16 3.75
CA ILE A 94 -9.06 13.67 4.13
C ILE A 94 -8.01 14.32 3.23
N LYS A 95 -7.00 14.94 3.86
CA LYS A 95 -5.92 15.66 3.18
C LYS A 95 -4.62 14.87 3.10
N THR A 96 -4.34 14.02 4.11
CA THR A 96 -3.16 13.16 4.13
C THR A 96 -3.46 11.90 3.33
N LEU A 97 -2.65 11.62 2.33
CA LEU A 97 -2.86 10.54 1.38
C LEU A 97 -1.82 9.43 1.56
N LEU A 98 -2.09 8.26 0.97
CA LEU A 98 -1.14 7.15 1.01
C LEU A 98 0.15 7.55 0.29
N MET A 99 1.28 7.21 0.88
CA MET A 99 2.66 7.59 0.57
C MET A 99 3.08 8.99 1.05
N ASP A 100 2.17 9.83 1.52
CA ASP A 100 2.56 11.03 2.24
C ASP A 100 3.35 10.64 3.50
N GLU A 101 4.36 11.43 3.85
CA GLU A 101 5.13 11.22 5.07
C GLU A 101 4.25 11.44 6.29
N GLN A 102 4.21 10.45 7.20
CA GLN A 102 3.37 10.46 8.39
C GLN A 102 4.17 9.96 9.59
N ASP A 103 3.90 10.56 10.75
CA ASP A 103 4.42 10.12 12.05
C ASP A 103 3.33 10.29 13.11
N HIS A 104 2.83 9.16 13.62
CA HIS A 104 1.76 9.16 14.64
C HIS A 104 2.29 9.36 16.06
N GLY A 105 3.62 9.40 16.25
CA GLY A 105 4.25 9.84 17.50
C GLY A 105 4.28 8.83 18.64
N TYR A 106 4.03 7.54 18.38
CA TYR A 106 4.18 6.53 19.42
C TYR A 106 5.65 6.41 19.86
N PRO A 107 5.94 6.36 21.19
CA PRO A 107 7.31 6.19 21.67
C PRO A 107 7.91 4.87 21.19
N VAL A 108 9.07 4.91 20.54
CA VAL A 108 9.78 3.72 20.07
C VAL A 108 10.61 3.18 21.23
N SER A 109 10.24 2.00 21.73
CA SER A 109 10.89 1.34 22.87
C SER A 109 10.72 -0.18 22.80
N GLY A 110 11.43 -0.90 23.67
CA GLY A 110 11.40 -2.35 23.71
C GLY A 110 12.53 -2.99 22.90
N ASP A 111 12.39 -4.27 22.59
CA ASP A 111 13.35 -4.99 21.75
C ASP A 111 13.29 -4.56 20.28
N VAL A 112 14.23 -5.04 19.47
CA VAL A 112 14.34 -4.66 18.05
C VAL A 112 13.05 -4.98 17.27
N LEU A 113 12.44 -6.11 17.55
CA LEU A 113 11.21 -6.53 16.89
C LEU A 113 10.03 -5.61 17.25
N THR A 114 9.87 -5.31 18.55
CA THR A 114 8.85 -4.37 19.05
C THR A 114 9.06 -2.97 18.46
N GLN A 115 10.30 -2.48 18.43
CA GLN A 115 10.62 -1.19 17.83
C GLN A 115 10.25 -1.13 16.35
N ALA A 116 10.53 -2.18 15.60
CA ALA A 116 10.16 -2.26 14.17
C ALA A 116 8.64 -2.16 13.96
N ALA A 117 7.86 -2.84 14.79
CA ALA A 117 6.39 -2.77 14.74
C ALA A 117 5.88 -1.37 15.10
N ILE A 118 6.43 -0.73 16.12
CA ILE A 118 6.06 0.64 16.52
C ILE A 118 6.40 1.64 15.41
N GLN A 119 7.58 1.54 14.81
CA GLN A 119 7.98 2.39 13.69
C GLN A 119 7.04 2.22 12.50
N ALA A 120 6.64 0.98 12.19
CA ALA A 120 5.68 0.70 11.14
C ALA A 120 4.29 1.31 11.45
N ALA A 121 3.85 1.28 12.71
CA ALA A 121 2.61 1.92 13.14
C ALA A 121 2.70 3.45 13.01
N ASN A 122 3.83 4.05 13.39
CA ASN A 122 4.01 5.50 13.31
C ASN A 122 3.91 6.04 11.89
N ARG A 123 4.34 5.29 10.89
CA ARG A 123 4.32 5.73 9.49
C ARG A 123 3.12 5.22 8.70
N CYS A 124 2.16 4.55 9.35
CA CYS A 124 1.01 3.98 8.66
C CYS A 124 0.01 5.04 8.18
N HIS A 125 -0.89 4.62 7.31
CA HIS A 125 -1.97 5.44 6.78
C HIS A 125 -3.30 4.98 7.37
N ALA A 126 -3.78 5.68 8.41
CA ALA A 126 -4.99 5.32 9.14
C ALA A 126 -5.91 6.53 9.41
N PRO A 127 -6.26 7.31 8.35
CA PRO A 127 -7.03 8.55 8.55
C PRO A 127 -8.50 8.32 8.86
N TYR A 128 -9.04 7.13 8.61
CA TYR A 128 -10.47 6.82 8.77
C TYR A 128 -10.78 6.23 10.14
N SER A 129 -9.98 5.26 10.59
CA SER A 129 -10.19 4.61 11.90
C SER A 129 -9.57 5.39 13.06
N HIS A 130 -8.57 6.24 12.77
CA HIS A 130 -7.70 6.86 13.78
C HIS A 130 -7.02 5.82 14.69
N SER A 131 -6.76 4.64 14.12
CA SER A 131 -6.19 3.50 14.85
C SER A 131 -4.92 3.00 14.15
N PRO A 132 -3.80 3.75 14.26
CA PRO A 132 -2.53 3.36 13.66
C PRO A 132 -2.10 1.97 14.10
N SER A 133 -1.62 1.17 13.16
CA SER A 133 -1.11 -0.16 13.47
C SER A 133 0.05 -0.55 12.56
N GLY A 134 0.92 -1.40 13.10
CA GLY A 134 2.06 -1.96 12.40
C GLY A 134 2.34 -3.38 12.89
N VAL A 135 2.98 -4.15 12.04
CA VAL A 135 3.39 -5.53 12.33
C VAL A 135 4.85 -5.70 11.98
N ALA A 136 5.58 -6.46 12.76
CA ALA A 136 6.94 -6.89 12.44
C ALA A 136 7.05 -8.41 12.57
N LEU A 137 7.75 -9.02 11.62
CA LEU A 137 8.01 -10.45 11.56
C LEU A 137 9.51 -10.67 11.58
N GLU A 138 9.99 -11.55 12.47
CA GLU A 138 11.39 -11.94 12.54
C GLU A 138 11.55 -13.36 12.02
N LEU A 139 12.48 -13.55 11.08
CA LEU A 139 12.84 -14.85 10.58
C LEU A 139 13.88 -15.52 11.48
N LYS A 140 14.06 -16.82 11.31
CA LYS A 140 15.05 -17.61 12.09
C LYS A 140 16.48 -17.07 11.99
N ASP A 141 16.82 -16.40 10.89
CA ASP A 141 18.14 -15.78 10.68
C ASP A 141 18.25 -14.36 11.28
N GLY A 142 17.20 -13.86 11.92
CA GLY A 142 17.16 -12.53 12.52
C GLY A 142 16.70 -11.42 11.58
N THR A 143 16.40 -11.71 10.30
CA THR A 143 15.86 -10.72 9.37
C THR A 143 14.47 -10.29 9.79
N ILE A 144 14.20 -8.97 9.79
CA ILE A 144 12.91 -8.40 10.18
C ILE A 144 12.23 -7.78 8.97
N PHE A 145 10.96 -8.15 8.76
CA PHE A 145 10.06 -7.52 7.80
C PHE A 145 8.93 -6.86 8.55
N SER A 146 8.62 -5.62 8.23
CA SER A 146 7.52 -4.90 8.86
C SER A 146 6.51 -4.40 7.84
N GLY A 147 5.26 -4.28 8.25
CA GLY A 147 4.15 -3.77 7.48
C GLY A 147 3.38 -2.71 8.23
N SER A 148 2.84 -1.75 7.51
CA SER A 148 2.06 -0.65 8.03
C SER A 148 0.64 -0.72 7.50
N TYR A 149 -0.33 -0.29 8.32
CA TYR A 149 -1.73 -0.21 7.92
C TYR A 149 -1.90 0.77 6.75
N ALA A 150 -2.53 0.35 5.68
CA ALA A 150 -2.86 1.19 4.53
C ALA A 150 -4.37 1.21 4.33
N GLU A 151 -5.05 2.13 5.03
CA GLU A 151 -6.49 2.28 4.93
C GLU A 151 -6.93 2.88 3.60
N ASN A 152 -8.17 2.64 3.25
CA ASN A 152 -8.78 3.14 2.02
C ASN A 152 -10.14 3.76 2.31
N ALA A 153 -10.46 4.85 1.61
CA ALA A 153 -11.74 5.56 1.74
C ALA A 153 -12.94 4.64 1.49
N ALA A 154 -12.81 3.64 0.62
CA ALA A 154 -13.86 2.67 0.31
C ALA A 154 -13.84 1.42 1.22
N PHE A 155 -13.00 1.39 2.25
CA PHE A 155 -12.81 0.34 3.24
C PHE A 155 -12.26 -0.99 2.67
N ASN A 156 -12.97 -1.67 1.79
CA ASN A 156 -12.61 -2.99 1.27
C ASN A 156 -11.19 -3.09 0.68
N PRO A 157 -10.67 -2.08 -0.04
CA PRO A 157 -9.31 -2.13 -0.55
C PRO A 157 -8.22 -1.94 0.51
N THR A 158 -8.57 -1.63 1.75
CA THR A 158 -7.63 -1.49 2.87
C THR A 158 -6.67 -2.68 2.94
N LEU A 159 -5.38 -2.39 3.07
CA LEU A 159 -4.34 -3.40 3.22
C LEU A 159 -3.86 -3.44 4.66
N PRO A 160 -4.19 -4.51 5.43
CA PRO A 160 -3.73 -4.66 6.81
C PRO A 160 -2.21 -4.82 6.91
N PRO A 161 -1.61 -4.46 8.07
CA PRO A 161 -0.15 -4.46 8.21
C PRO A 161 0.48 -5.85 8.11
N LEU A 162 -0.19 -6.91 8.53
CA LEU A 162 0.33 -8.27 8.41
C LEU A 162 0.52 -8.66 6.95
N GLN A 163 -0.46 -8.38 6.08
CA GLN A 163 -0.35 -8.65 4.65
C GLN A 163 0.80 -7.86 4.02
N GLY A 164 1.02 -6.61 4.45
CA GLY A 164 2.15 -5.80 3.99
C GLY A 164 3.50 -6.44 4.35
N ALA A 165 3.66 -6.90 5.58
CA ALA A 165 4.87 -7.58 6.04
C ALA A 165 5.11 -8.90 5.29
N LEU A 166 4.07 -9.72 5.13
CA LEU A 166 4.15 -10.98 4.38
C LEU A 166 4.45 -10.75 2.90
N ASN A 167 3.92 -9.68 2.33
CA ASN A 167 4.21 -9.29 0.96
C ASN A 167 5.70 -8.99 0.77
N LEU A 168 6.31 -8.20 1.66
CA LEU A 168 7.74 -7.93 1.61
C LEU A 168 8.58 -9.20 1.76
N LEU A 169 8.16 -10.11 2.63
CA LEU A 169 8.82 -11.39 2.83
C LEU A 169 8.82 -12.25 1.56
N SER A 170 7.76 -12.18 0.76
CA SER A 170 7.59 -12.98 -0.45
C SER A 170 8.26 -12.42 -1.69
N LEU A 171 8.70 -11.17 -1.65
CA LEU A 171 9.39 -10.48 -2.73
C LEU A 171 10.91 -10.54 -2.53
#